data_813ea9cf477db35aa4124f8471aeb2a0
#
_entry.id   813ea9cf477db35aa4124f8471aeb2a0
#
_cell.length_a   1.000
_cell.length_b   1.000
_cell.length_c   1.000
_cell.angle_alpha   90.00
_cell.angle_beta   90.00
_cell.angle_gamma   90.00
#
_symmetry.space_group_name_H-M   'P 1'
#
loop_
_entity.id
_entity.type
_entity.pdbx_description
1 polymer ?
#
loop_
_entity_poly.entity_id
_entity_poly.type
_entity_poly.pdbx_seq_one_letter_code
_entity_poly.pdbx_strand_id
1 'polypeptide(L)'
;MGENVIHGRFEWDKAKEALNIKKHGISFEEILPMFDDPLFWEREDFAHSSLDETRYIGTAKVNGFAVIVSSYTERERIRVISARASTKEEERFYEQWCKQFYN
;
A
#
# COMPACT_ATOMS: atom_id res chain seq x y z
N MET A 1 3.17 -20.94 7.19
CA MET A 1 3.80 -19.66 7.53
C MET A 1 4.86 -19.33 6.52
N GLY A 2 4.88 -18.09 6.07
CA GLY A 2 5.87 -17.63 5.12
C GLY A 2 7.13 -17.12 5.80
N GLU A 3 8.20 -17.03 5.04
CA GLU A 3 9.40 -16.35 5.49
C GLU A 3 9.14 -14.85 5.54
N ASN A 4 9.76 -14.19 6.50
CA ASN A 4 9.75 -12.74 6.55
C ASN A 4 10.84 -12.20 5.62
N VAL A 5 10.44 -11.35 4.67
CA VAL A 5 11.35 -10.67 3.75
C VAL A 5 11.60 -9.27 4.30
N ILE A 6 12.87 -8.88 4.38
CA ILE A 6 13.26 -7.54 4.81
C ILE A 6 13.90 -6.82 3.63
N HIS A 7 13.40 -5.62 3.33
CA HIS A 7 13.89 -4.78 2.25
C HIS A 7 13.96 -3.33 2.74
N GLY A 8 15.13 -2.95 3.26
CA GLY A 8 15.32 -1.64 3.84
C GLY A 8 14.39 -1.40 5.03
N ARG A 9 13.57 -0.34 4.96
CA ARG A 9 12.60 -0.02 6.01
C ARG A 9 11.29 -0.80 5.88
N PHE A 10 11.20 -1.71 4.92
CA PHE A 10 10.01 -2.50 4.65
C PHE A 10 10.21 -3.97 5.01
N GLU A 11 9.11 -4.63 5.29
CA GLU A 11 9.10 -6.08 5.47
C GLU A 11 7.76 -6.64 4.99
N TRP A 12 7.73 -7.92 4.70
CA TRP A 12 6.50 -8.63 4.36
C TRP A 12 6.68 -10.13 4.46
N ASP A 13 5.54 -10.82 4.47
CA ASP A 13 5.49 -12.28 4.46
C ASP A 13 5.62 -12.74 3.01
N LYS A 14 6.60 -13.58 2.73
CA LYS A 14 6.87 -14.08 1.37
C LYS A 14 5.69 -14.85 0.78
N ALA A 15 4.98 -15.63 1.59
CA ALA A 15 3.83 -16.37 1.12
C ALA A 15 2.67 -15.43 0.78
N LYS A 16 2.47 -14.36 1.55
CA LYS A 16 1.46 -13.36 1.26
C LYS A 16 1.77 -12.60 -0.03
N GLU A 17 3.03 -12.29 -0.27
CA GLU A 17 3.43 -11.67 -1.53
C GLU A 17 3.14 -12.59 -2.72
N ALA A 18 3.45 -13.89 -2.59
CA ALA A 18 3.17 -14.85 -3.65
C ALA A 18 1.67 -14.91 -3.97
N LEU A 19 0.82 -14.92 -2.94
CA LEU A 19 -0.62 -14.88 -3.11
C LEU A 19 -1.09 -13.57 -3.75
N ASN A 20 -0.48 -12.46 -3.36
CA ASN A 20 -0.81 -11.15 -3.92
C ASN A 20 -0.47 -11.09 -5.41
N ILE A 21 0.68 -11.62 -5.79
CA ILE A 21 1.08 -11.69 -7.20
C ILE A 21 0.09 -12.55 -7.98
N LYS A 22 -0.28 -13.70 -7.43
CA LYS A 22 -1.23 -14.59 -8.09
C LYS A 22 -2.60 -13.92 -8.28
N LYS A 23 -3.06 -13.19 -7.27
CA LYS A 23 -4.39 -12.59 -7.27
C LYS A 23 -4.45 -11.27 -8.04
N HIS A 24 -3.41 -10.44 -7.93
CA HIS A 24 -3.42 -9.06 -8.45
C HIS A 24 -2.32 -8.77 -9.47
N GLY A 25 -1.36 -9.68 -9.64
CA GLY A 25 -0.25 -9.48 -10.56
C GLY A 25 0.77 -8.45 -10.09
N ILE A 26 0.79 -8.14 -8.80
CA ILE A 26 1.61 -7.07 -8.24
C ILE A 26 2.47 -7.64 -7.12
N SER A 27 3.80 -7.41 -7.19
CA SER A 27 4.70 -7.76 -6.11
C SER A 27 4.76 -6.62 -5.09
N PHE A 28 5.14 -6.92 -3.86
CA PHE A 28 5.28 -5.88 -2.84
C PHE A 28 6.51 -5.02 -3.10
N GLU A 29 7.56 -5.60 -3.68
CA GLU A 29 8.76 -4.85 -4.00
C GLU A 29 8.48 -3.74 -5.02
N GLU A 30 7.68 -4.01 -6.05
CA GLU A 30 7.44 -3.03 -7.11
C GLU A 30 6.63 -1.83 -6.66
N ILE A 31 5.90 -1.92 -5.55
CA ILE A 31 5.08 -0.80 -5.07
C ILE A 31 5.77 0.05 -3.99
N LEU A 32 6.97 -0.33 -3.56
CA LEU A 32 7.66 0.39 -2.49
C LEU A 32 7.90 1.88 -2.80
N PRO A 33 8.20 2.28 -4.06
CA PRO A 33 8.38 3.71 -4.36
C PRO A 33 7.17 4.58 -4.04
N MET A 34 5.95 4.01 -3.98
CA MET A 34 4.76 4.79 -3.67
C MET A 34 4.83 5.44 -2.28
N PHE A 35 5.54 4.82 -1.34
CA PHE A 35 5.68 5.32 0.03
C PHE A 35 6.53 6.59 0.12
N ASP A 36 7.29 6.91 -0.92
CA ASP A 36 8.10 8.13 -1.00
C ASP A 36 7.44 9.21 -1.86
N ASP A 37 6.29 8.92 -2.45
CA ASP A 37 5.57 9.87 -3.28
C ASP A 37 5.01 10.99 -2.39
N PRO A 38 5.28 12.29 -2.72
CA PRO A 38 4.69 13.40 -1.97
C PRO A 38 3.16 13.37 -1.93
N LEU A 39 2.53 12.70 -2.88
CA LEU A 39 1.09 12.55 -2.96
C LEU A 39 0.62 11.18 -2.45
N PHE A 40 1.43 10.52 -1.61
CA PHE A 40 1.01 9.30 -0.93
C PHE A 40 -0.09 9.64 0.07
N TRP A 41 -1.29 9.09 -0.16
CA TRP A 41 -2.46 9.36 0.66
C TRP A 41 -2.65 8.23 1.67
N GLU A 42 -2.35 8.51 2.93
CA GLU A 42 -2.48 7.53 4.01
C GLU A 42 -3.76 7.75 4.78
N ARG A 43 -4.49 6.67 5.06
CA ARG A 43 -5.69 6.68 5.90
C ARG A 43 -5.61 5.49 6.84
N GLU A 44 -6.19 5.65 8.03
CA GLU A 44 -6.33 4.52 8.94
C GLU A 44 -7.46 3.60 8.46
N ASP A 45 -7.21 2.31 8.47
CA ASP A 45 -8.23 1.31 8.15
C ASP A 45 -8.87 0.85 9.46
N PHE A 46 -9.92 1.54 9.88
CA PHE A 46 -10.59 1.26 11.16
C PHE A 46 -11.21 -0.13 11.19
N ALA A 47 -11.70 -0.60 10.04
CA ALA A 47 -12.35 -1.92 9.97
C ALA A 47 -11.39 -3.07 10.28
N HIS A 48 -10.11 -2.91 9.97
CA HIS A 48 -9.09 -3.96 10.15
C HIS A 48 -8.06 -3.64 11.22
N SER A 49 -8.20 -2.52 11.92
CA SER A 49 -7.33 -2.18 13.04
C SER A 49 -7.79 -2.88 14.31
N SER A 50 -6.85 -3.13 15.22
CA SER A 50 -7.12 -3.69 16.55
C SER A 50 -6.48 -2.79 17.60
N LEU A 51 -6.71 -3.13 18.88
CA LEU A 51 -6.10 -2.41 19.99
C LEU A 51 -4.56 -2.50 19.96
N ASP A 52 -4.05 -3.61 19.46
CA ASP A 52 -2.61 -3.88 19.43
C ASP A 52 -1.93 -3.43 18.14
N GLU A 53 -2.68 -3.24 17.07
CA GLU A 53 -2.11 -2.94 15.78
C GLU A 53 -3.03 -2.06 14.94
N THR A 54 -2.52 -0.91 14.53
CA THR A 54 -3.22 -0.03 13.61
C THR A 54 -2.90 -0.44 12.18
N ARG A 55 -3.93 -0.63 11.39
CA ARG A 55 -3.81 -0.93 9.98
C ARG A 55 -4.08 0.33 9.15
N TYR A 56 -3.29 0.52 8.11
CA TYR A 56 -3.37 1.70 7.24
C TYR A 56 -3.66 1.29 5.80
N ILE A 57 -4.21 2.23 5.06
CA ILE A 57 -4.40 2.13 3.62
C ILE A 57 -3.65 3.29 2.99
N GLY A 58 -2.74 2.98 2.09
CA GLY A 58 -2.03 3.98 1.30
C GLY A 58 -2.44 3.91 -0.16
N THR A 59 -2.58 5.07 -0.78
CA THR A 59 -2.92 5.18 -2.20
C THR A 59 -1.95 6.14 -2.86
N ALA A 60 -1.35 5.71 -3.97
CA ALA A 60 -0.48 6.56 -4.77
C ALA A 60 -0.31 5.96 -6.16
N LYS A 61 0.26 6.73 -7.06
CA LYS A 61 0.65 6.22 -8.38
C LYS A 61 1.98 5.49 -8.29
N VAL A 62 2.11 4.41 -9.04
CA VAL A 62 3.38 3.72 -9.20
C VAL A 62 3.83 3.91 -10.64
N ASN A 63 5.06 4.39 -10.82
CA ASN A 63 5.63 4.71 -12.13
C ASN A 63 4.80 5.72 -12.94
N GLY A 64 4.00 6.54 -12.26
CA GLY A 64 3.21 7.59 -12.90
C GLY A 64 1.98 7.12 -13.67
N PHE A 65 1.70 5.82 -13.67
CA PHE A 65 0.60 5.27 -14.48
C PHE A 65 -0.53 4.66 -13.66
N ALA A 66 -0.22 3.73 -12.81
CA ALA A 66 -1.25 2.98 -12.09
C ALA A 66 -1.44 3.54 -10.69
N VAL A 67 -2.70 3.74 -10.30
CA VAL A 67 -3.04 4.07 -8.92
C VAL A 67 -3.14 2.76 -8.15
N ILE A 68 -2.31 2.62 -7.15
CA ILE A 68 -2.23 1.41 -6.32
C ILE A 68 -2.76 1.69 -4.92
N VAL A 69 -3.49 0.72 -4.38
CA VAL A 69 -3.97 0.75 -3.00
C VAL A 69 -3.25 -0.35 -2.23
N SER A 70 -2.54 0.03 -1.18
CA SER A 70 -1.79 -0.91 -0.35
C SER A 70 -2.29 -0.87 1.08
N SER A 71 -2.47 -2.06 1.68
CA SER A 71 -2.71 -2.19 3.12
C SER A 71 -1.39 -2.52 3.80
N TYR A 72 -1.13 -1.91 4.95
CA TYR A 72 0.11 -2.09 5.67
C TYR A 72 -0.05 -1.73 7.15
N THR A 73 0.94 -2.13 7.95
CA THR A 73 1.05 -1.71 9.35
C THR A 73 2.41 -1.05 9.55
N GLU A 74 2.50 -0.19 10.54
CA GLU A 74 3.77 0.42 10.92
C GLU A 74 4.23 -0.18 12.23
N ARG A 75 5.41 -0.78 12.18
CA ARG A 75 6.12 -1.34 13.33
C ARG A 75 7.51 -0.71 13.31
N GLU A 76 8.51 -1.45 13.74
CA GLU A 76 9.90 -1.06 13.50
C GLU A 76 10.15 -0.84 12.00
N ARG A 77 9.52 -1.67 11.16
CA ARG A 77 9.48 -1.50 9.72
C ARG A 77 8.03 -1.36 9.26
N ILE A 78 7.85 -0.80 8.07
CA ILE A 78 6.54 -0.81 7.42
C ILE A 78 6.29 -2.23 6.92
N ARG A 79 5.24 -2.87 7.43
CA ARG A 79 4.90 -4.22 7.03
C ARG A 79 3.80 -4.20 5.99
N VAL A 80 4.16 -4.52 4.75
CA VAL A 80 3.20 -4.56 3.63
C VAL A 80 2.33 -5.82 3.75
N ILE A 81 1.03 -5.66 3.61
CA ILE A 81 0.06 -6.75 3.74
C ILE A 81 -0.58 -7.08 2.40
N SER A 82 -0.91 -6.08 1.60
CA SER A 82 -1.50 -6.28 0.29
C SER A 82 -1.21 -5.10 -0.63
N ALA A 83 -1.35 -5.32 -1.93
CA ALA A 83 -1.26 -4.26 -2.93
C ALA A 83 -2.13 -4.66 -4.13
N ARG A 84 -2.94 -3.74 -4.59
CA ARG A 84 -3.82 -3.97 -5.75
C ARG A 84 -4.03 -2.69 -6.51
N ALA A 85 -4.47 -2.81 -7.76
CA ALA A 85 -4.89 -1.66 -8.53
C ALA A 85 -6.16 -1.06 -7.91
N SER A 86 -6.29 0.26 -7.97
CA SER A 86 -7.48 0.94 -7.50
C SER A 86 -8.68 0.61 -8.39
N THR A 87 -9.87 0.70 -7.80
CA THR A 87 -11.10 0.79 -8.59
C THR A 87 -11.19 2.19 -9.20
N LYS A 88 -12.10 2.38 -10.16
CA LYS A 88 -12.31 3.71 -10.74
C LYS A 88 -12.82 4.71 -9.73
N GLU A 89 -13.65 4.26 -8.78
CA GLU A 89 -14.14 5.12 -7.71
C GLU A 89 -13.00 5.54 -6.78
N GLU A 90 -12.14 4.60 -6.39
CA GLU A 90 -10.97 4.89 -5.57
C GLU A 90 -10.01 5.85 -6.27
N GLU A 91 -9.81 5.66 -7.57
CA GLU A 91 -8.97 6.53 -8.37
C GLU A 91 -9.52 7.96 -8.39
N ARG A 92 -10.84 8.12 -8.54
CA ARG A 92 -11.48 9.45 -8.50
C ARG A 92 -11.31 10.13 -7.14
N PHE A 93 -11.48 9.40 -6.04
CA PHE A 93 -11.27 9.94 -4.70
C PHE A 93 -9.81 10.36 -4.50
N TYR A 94 -8.89 9.55 -4.98
CA TYR A 94 -7.48 9.87 -4.91
C TYR A 94 -7.15 11.13 -5.71
N GLU A 95 -7.68 11.25 -6.92
CA GLU A 95 -7.48 12.43 -7.76
C GLU A 95 -8.05 13.69 -7.12
N GLN A 96 -9.22 13.60 -6.48
CA GLN A 96 -9.79 14.72 -5.74
C GLN A 96 -8.91 15.12 -4.56
N TRP A 97 -8.36 14.15 -3.86
CA TRP A 97 -7.42 14.43 -2.77
C TRP A 97 -6.16 15.14 -3.29
N CYS A 98 -5.63 14.68 -4.40
CA CYS A 98 -4.45 15.29 -5.03
C CYS A 98 -4.70 16.75 -5.43
N LYS A 99 -5.90 17.08 -5.90
CA LYS A 99 -6.23 18.44 -6.33
C LYS A 99 -6.08 19.49 -5.24
N GLN A 100 -6.08 19.10 -3.98
CA GLN A 100 -5.87 20.02 -2.87
C GLN A 100 -4.45 20.61 -2.89
N PHE A 101 -3.53 19.99 -3.59
CA PHE A 101 -2.13 20.37 -3.66
C PHE A 101 -1.76 21.04 -4.99
N TYR A 102 -2.70 21.13 -5.92
CA TYR A 102 -2.53 21.79 -7.22
C TYR A 102 -3.44 23.01 -7.29
N ASN A 103 -2.87 24.17 -7.30
CA ASN A 103 -3.62 25.40 -7.52
C ASN A 103 -2.88 26.28 -8.50
#